data_d31adf0497236fe06476bc31cb824d6f
#
_entry.id   d31adf0497236fe06476bc31cb824d6f
#
_cell.length_a   1.000
_cell.length_b   1.000
_cell.length_c   1.000
_cell.angle_alpha   90.00
_cell.angle_beta   90.00
_cell.angle_gamma   90.00
#
_symmetry.space_group_name_H-M   'P 1'
#
loop_
_entity.id
_entity.type
_entity.pdbx_description
1 polymer ?
#
loop_
_entity_poly.entity_id
_entity_poly.type
_entity_poly.pdbx_seq_one_letter_code
_entity_poly.pdbx_strand_id
1 'polypeptide(L)'
;RPVNKKKLLRRTLITACMAVIFGLVACFTFMVQEPVISNWLYPEEDPQVVVFPEDQDEMSPEQMLAENMQQENQNSQLPSENDAVIEPEQLRELLSGIILDLDNYKQIYNALSQYVAEMNRSMVTVTGVSSDVDWFNNVNENKNQSSGLIIAQNGKQLLILTDYSPVKQADDIIVMFNEGTQVHAALKEKDETTGLAVIAVELDTLNKDFLKNDITIATFGSSNIKDIAGLPVVALGRPMGTNGSLGYGIITSSASESAASDTTYRILQTNIVGSQNAGGVLFNLQGQVIGIITNSKSATDMKNMVCAYGITELKRHIEK
;
A
#
# COMPACT_ATOMS: atom_id res chain seq x y z
N ARG A 1 -79.46 -27.54 -0.74
CA ARG A 1 -78.91 -28.42 -1.80
C ARG A 1 -77.69 -29.11 -1.23
N PRO A 2 -77.58 -30.45 -1.16
CA PRO A 2 -76.42 -31.10 -0.62
C PRO A 2 -75.18 -30.87 -1.51
N VAL A 3 -74.17 -30.31 -0.93
CA VAL A 3 -72.88 -30.08 -1.61
C VAL A 3 -72.18 -31.41 -1.82
N ASN A 4 -71.93 -31.76 -3.06
CA ASN A 4 -71.34 -33.05 -3.42
C ASN A 4 -69.85 -33.04 -3.02
N LYS A 5 -69.54 -33.55 -1.81
CA LYS A 5 -68.22 -33.54 -1.15
C LYS A 5 -67.11 -34.11 -2.05
N LYS A 6 -67.43 -35.11 -2.89
CA LYS A 6 -66.46 -35.69 -3.85
C LYS A 6 -66.06 -34.70 -4.98
N LYS A 7 -67.00 -33.89 -5.45
CA LYS A 7 -66.77 -32.89 -6.50
C LYS A 7 -65.94 -31.70 -5.94
N LEU A 8 -66.18 -31.32 -4.68
CA LEU A 8 -65.44 -30.29 -3.99
C LEU A 8 -64.02 -30.75 -3.75
N LEU A 9 -63.82 -31.95 -3.21
CA LEU A 9 -62.48 -32.53 -2.93
C LEU A 9 -61.62 -32.65 -4.22
N ARG A 10 -62.27 -33.05 -5.34
CA ARG A 10 -61.56 -33.11 -6.64
C ARG A 10 -61.12 -31.73 -7.18
N ARG A 11 -61.95 -30.69 -6.97
CA ARG A 11 -61.59 -29.32 -7.35
C ARG A 11 -60.47 -28.77 -6.47
N THR A 12 -60.53 -28.94 -5.17
CA THR A 12 -59.44 -28.51 -4.25
C THR A 12 -58.15 -29.25 -4.51
N LEU A 13 -58.20 -30.55 -4.82
CA LEU A 13 -56.99 -31.31 -5.19
C LEU A 13 -56.36 -30.78 -6.49
N ILE A 14 -57.17 -30.51 -7.52
CA ILE A 14 -56.69 -29.98 -8.78
C ILE A 14 -56.07 -28.57 -8.60
N THR A 15 -56.71 -27.68 -7.82
CA THR A 15 -56.14 -26.34 -7.54
C THR A 15 -54.87 -26.44 -6.72
N ALA A 16 -54.74 -27.36 -5.77
CA ALA A 16 -53.52 -27.59 -5.01
C ALA A 16 -52.37 -28.10 -5.91
N CYS A 17 -52.66 -29.09 -6.78
CA CYS A 17 -51.68 -29.56 -7.76
C CYS A 17 -51.21 -28.43 -8.73
N MET A 18 -52.15 -27.62 -9.22
CA MET A 18 -51.79 -26.48 -10.08
C MET A 18 -50.93 -25.44 -9.35
N ALA A 19 -51.23 -25.14 -8.08
CA ALA A 19 -50.40 -24.23 -7.26
C ALA A 19 -49.00 -24.77 -7.06
N VAL A 20 -48.82 -26.05 -6.81
CA VAL A 20 -47.51 -26.71 -6.66
C VAL A 20 -46.71 -26.64 -7.98
N ILE A 21 -47.38 -26.96 -9.11
CA ILE A 21 -46.74 -26.88 -10.43
C ILE A 21 -46.31 -25.41 -10.75
N PHE A 22 -47.17 -24.47 -10.44
CA PHE A 22 -46.86 -23.05 -10.66
C PHE A 22 -45.68 -22.57 -9.78
N GLY A 23 -45.63 -23.02 -8.51
CA GLY A 23 -44.55 -22.74 -7.59
C GLY A 23 -43.20 -23.34 -8.06
N LEU A 24 -43.24 -24.60 -8.56
CA LEU A 24 -42.04 -25.25 -9.10
C LEU A 24 -41.52 -24.54 -10.37
N VAL A 25 -42.44 -24.17 -11.30
CA VAL A 25 -42.07 -23.44 -12.52
C VAL A 25 -41.48 -22.07 -12.16
N ALA A 26 -42.10 -21.34 -11.24
CA ALA A 26 -41.61 -20.05 -10.79
C ALA A 26 -40.22 -20.19 -10.13
N CYS A 27 -40.03 -21.16 -9.25
CA CYS A 27 -38.75 -21.43 -8.58
C CYS A 27 -37.64 -21.77 -9.62
N PHE A 28 -37.96 -22.66 -10.57
CA PHE A 28 -37.04 -23.01 -11.65
C PHE A 28 -36.68 -21.81 -12.55
N THR A 29 -37.66 -20.99 -12.87
CA THR A 29 -37.45 -19.79 -13.68
C THR A 29 -36.54 -18.79 -12.96
N PHE A 30 -36.77 -18.57 -11.66
CA PHE A 30 -35.88 -17.73 -10.85
C PHE A 30 -34.46 -18.30 -10.76
N MET A 31 -34.33 -19.59 -10.50
CA MET A 31 -33.04 -20.27 -10.36
C MET A 31 -32.18 -20.22 -11.64
N VAL A 32 -32.83 -20.21 -12.82
CA VAL A 32 -32.14 -20.11 -14.11
C VAL A 32 -31.86 -18.66 -14.52
N GLN A 33 -32.80 -17.74 -14.19
CA GLN A 33 -32.65 -16.34 -14.57
C GLN A 33 -31.75 -15.53 -13.63
N GLU A 34 -31.68 -15.89 -12.35
CA GLU A 34 -30.88 -15.18 -11.36
C GLU A 34 -29.40 -15.11 -11.76
N PRO A 35 -28.70 -16.22 -12.11
CA PRO A 35 -27.29 -16.14 -12.51
C PRO A 35 -27.08 -15.40 -13.82
N VAL A 36 -28.04 -15.45 -14.75
CA VAL A 36 -27.95 -14.75 -16.03
C VAL A 36 -28.14 -13.23 -15.87
N ILE A 37 -29.11 -12.84 -15.05
CA ILE A 37 -29.40 -11.43 -14.77
C ILE A 37 -28.33 -10.84 -13.87
N SER A 38 -27.85 -11.58 -12.87
CA SER A 38 -26.77 -11.19 -11.98
C SER A 38 -25.48 -10.96 -12.78
N ASN A 39 -25.12 -11.89 -13.66
CA ASN A 39 -23.92 -11.80 -14.47
C ASN A 39 -24.01 -10.70 -15.56
N TRP A 40 -25.23 -10.29 -15.93
CA TRP A 40 -25.45 -9.22 -16.89
C TRP A 40 -25.51 -7.82 -16.24
N LEU A 41 -26.14 -7.69 -15.05
CA LEU A 41 -26.23 -6.45 -14.29
C LEU A 41 -25.00 -6.17 -13.45
N TYR A 42 -24.37 -7.22 -12.91
CA TYR A 42 -23.18 -7.18 -12.08
C TYR A 42 -22.21 -8.23 -12.62
N PRO A 43 -21.49 -7.96 -13.72
CA PRO A 43 -20.44 -8.88 -14.16
C PRO A 43 -19.45 -9.02 -13.00
N GLU A 44 -19.25 -10.27 -12.52
CA GLU A 44 -18.18 -10.57 -11.59
C GLU A 44 -16.88 -10.15 -12.27
N GLU A 45 -16.25 -9.10 -11.76
CA GLU A 45 -14.91 -8.74 -12.16
C GLU A 45 -14.01 -9.89 -11.69
N ASP A 46 -13.24 -10.47 -12.62
CA ASP A 46 -12.24 -11.47 -12.29
C ASP A 46 -11.37 -10.94 -11.15
N PRO A 47 -11.16 -11.69 -10.07
CA PRO A 47 -10.33 -11.25 -8.96
C PRO A 47 -8.94 -10.93 -9.51
N GLN A 48 -8.59 -9.67 -9.47
CA GLN A 48 -7.31 -9.19 -9.98
C GLN A 48 -6.26 -9.51 -8.93
N VAL A 49 -5.49 -10.55 -9.20
CA VAL A 49 -4.41 -10.97 -8.31
C VAL A 49 -3.31 -9.91 -8.34
N VAL A 50 -3.10 -9.26 -7.20
CA VAL A 50 -1.92 -8.41 -6.99
C VAL A 50 -0.76 -9.34 -6.67
N VAL A 51 0.18 -9.47 -7.59
CA VAL A 51 1.39 -10.27 -7.38
C VAL A 51 2.42 -9.38 -6.69
N PHE A 52 2.72 -9.70 -5.43
CA PHE A 52 3.84 -9.10 -4.72
C PHE A 52 5.12 -9.89 -5.02
N PRO A 53 6.28 -9.22 -5.12
CA PRO A 53 7.56 -9.92 -5.20
C PRO A 53 7.74 -10.85 -4.00
N GLU A 54 8.32 -12.03 -4.23
CA GLU A 54 8.67 -12.95 -3.13
C GLU A 54 9.57 -12.23 -2.12
N ASP A 55 9.31 -12.46 -0.85
CA ASP A 55 10.16 -11.94 0.21
C ASP A 55 11.56 -12.55 0.06
N GLN A 56 12.56 -11.72 0.01
CA GLN A 56 13.95 -12.16 0.15
C GLN A 56 14.20 -12.49 1.64
N ASP A 57 13.57 -13.58 2.09
CA ASP A 57 13.76 -14.10 3.41
C ASP A 57 15.19 -14.62 3.53
N GLU A 58 16.13 -14.02 4.09
CA GLU A 58 17.48 -14.50 4.44
C GLU A 58 18.69 -13.73 3.88
N MET A 59 18.53 -12.60 3.21
CA MET A 59 19.73 -11.82 2.90
C MET A 59 20.23 -11.05 4.14
N SER A 60 21.48 -11.30 4.51
CA SER A 60 22.13 -10.50 5.54
C SER A 60 22.45 -9.09 5.00
N PRO A 61 22.57 -8.06 5.86
CA PRO A 61 22.98 -6.72 5.44
C PRO A 61 24.28 -6.71 4.61
N GLU A 62 25.19 -7.64 4.88
CA GLU A 62 26.44 -7.81 4.13
C GLU A 62 26.20 -8.31 2.71
N GLN A 63 25.22 -9.19 2.51
CA GLN A 63 24.84 -9.69 1.18
C GLN A 63 24.13 -8.61 0.36
N MET A 64 23.30 -7.76 0.96
CA MET A 64 22.68 -6.61 0.30
C MET A 64 23.72 -5.57 -0.17
N LEU A 65 24.74 -5.33 0.64
CA LEU A 65 25.87 -4.46 0.27
C LEU A 65 26.68 -5.07 -0.88
N ALA A 66 26.89 -6.38 -0.87
CA ALA A 66 27.63 -7.07 -1.92
C ALA A 66 26.90 -7.08 -3.28
N GLU A 67 25.57 -7.26 -3.29
CA GLU A 67 24.78 -7.18 -4.53
C GLU A 67 24.77 -5.78 -5.15
N ASN A 68 24.67 -4.73 -4.32
CA ASN A 68 24.75 -3.36 -4.80
C ASN A 68 26.10 -3.03 -5.42
N MET A 69 27.20 -3.53 -4.84
CA MET A 69 28.55 -3.38 -5.42
C MET A 69 28.70 -4.13 -6.76
N GLN A 70 27.93 -5.22 -6.97
CA GLN A 70 27.96 -5.96 -8.24
C GLN A 70 27.11 -5.27 -9.33
N GLN A 71 26.04 -4.57 -8.99
CA GLN A 71 25.23 -3.82 -9.97
C GLN A 71 25.91 -2.52 -10.43
N GLU A 72 26.65 -1.83 -9.60
CA GLU A 72 27.45 -0.66 -9.99
C GLU A 72 28.59 -1.04 -10.95
N ASN A 73 29.17 -2.24 -10.81
CA ASN A 73 30.24 -2.71 -11.69
C ASN A 73 29.80 -3.12 -13.09
N GLN A 74 28.51 -3.30 -13.37
CA GLN A 74 28.04 -3.64 -14.72
C GLN A 74 27.94 -2.44 -15.67
N ASN A 75 28.00 -1.21 -15.15
CA ASN A 75 27.91 0.01 -15.97
C ASN A 75 29.24 0.74 -16.18
N SER A 76 30.33 0.19 -15.65
CA SER A 76 31.67 0.71 -15.85
C SER A 76 32.47 -0.31 -16.70
N GLN A 77 32.67 0.00 -17.97
CA GLN A 77 33.65 -0.73 -18.79
C GLN A 77 35.03 -0.55 -18.19
N LEU A 78 35.50 -1.52 -17.42
CA LEU A 78 36.91 -1.68 -17.02
C LEU A 78 37.43 -3.02 -17.58
N PRO A 79 38.72 -3.05 -17.97
CA PRO A 79 39.29 -4.19 -18.71
C PRO A 79 39.38 -5.45 -17.86
N SER A 80 39.23 -6.58 -18.54
CA SER A 80 39.18 -7.93 -18.04
C SER A 80 40.39 -8.38 -17.21
N GLU A 81 40.04 -9.28 -16.26
CA GLU A 81 40.81 -10.39 -15.73
C GLU A 81 42.10 -10.05 -14.94
N ASN A 82 41.94 -10.01 -13.64
CA ASN A 82 42.71 -10.84 -12.70
C ASN A 82 41.97 -10.80 -11.35
N ASP A 83 41.54 -11.93 -10.85
CA ASP A 83 41.09 -12.14 -9.47
C ASP A 83 42.22 -11.76 -8.47
N ALA A 84 42.44 -10.48 -8.29
CA ALA A 84 43.25 -9.99 -7.22
C ALA A 84 42.38 -9.94 -5.95
N VAL A 85 42.42 -10.97 -5.15
CA VAL A 85 42.00 -10.90 -3.75
C VAL A 85 42.73 -9.70 -3.16
N ILE A 86 41.99 -8.58 -2.96
CA ILE A 86 42.55 -7.40 -2.31
C ILE A 86 42.84 -7.78 -0.87
N GLU A 87 44.12 -7.84 -0.51
CA GLU A 87 44.54 -8.12 0.87
C GLU A 87 43.95 -7.07 1.83
N PRO A 88 43.48 -7.46 3.02
CA PRO A 88 42.86 -6.53 3.97
C PRO A 88 43.72 -5.28 4.30
N GLU A 89 45.01 -5.37 4.17
CA GLU A 89 45.94 -4.24 4.34
C GLU A 89 45.89 -3.26 3.17
N GLN A 90 45.79 -3.75 1.96
CA GLN A 90 45.60 -2.90 0.75
C GLN A 90 44.25 -2.18 0.79
N LEU A 91 43.22 -2.85 1.27
CA LEU A 91 41.89 -2.23 1.46
C LEU A 91 41.96 -1.14 2.53
N ARG A 92 42.68 -1.35 3.63
CA ARG A 92 42.91 -0.31 4.66
C ARG A 92 43.69 0.88 4.10
N GLU A 93 44.69 0.64 3.28
CA GLU A 93 45.50 1.70 2.66
C GLU A 93 44.66 2.53 1.68
N LEU A 94 43.82 1.89 0.85
CA LEU A 94 42.86 2.54 -0.02
C LEU A 94 41.84 3.36 0.77
N LEU A 95 41.28 2.81 1.84
CA LEU A 95 40.31 3.50 2.69
C LEU A 95 40.95 4.65 3.49
N SER A 96 42.22 4.55 3.89
CA SER A 96 42.92 5.63 4.58
C SER A 96 43.20 6.84 3.71
N GLY A 97 43.21 6.66 2.38
CA GLY A 97 43.34 7.73 1.38
C GLY A 97 42.04 8.47 1.05
N ILE A 98 40.92 7.96 1.50
CA ILE A 98 39.62 8.62 1.28
C ILE A 98 39.49 9.80 2.24
N ILE A 99 39.81 10.97 1.76
CA ILE A 99 39.53 12.24 2.46
C ILE A 99 38.09 12.61 2.14
N LEU A 100 37.19 12.43 3.11
CA LEU A 100 35.83 12.93 2.99
C LEU A 100 35.83 14.45 3.08
N ASP A 101 35.71 15.12 1.95
CA ASP A 101 35.61 16.57 1.86
C ASP A 101 34.13 16.99 1.73
N LEU A 102 33.88 18.31 1.66
CA LEU A 102 32.53 18.86 1.51
C LEU A 102 31.85 18.42 0.20
N ASP A 103 32.64 18.16 -0.83
CA ASP A 103 32.10 17.79 -2.15
C ASP A 103 31.61 16.34 -2.15
N ASN A 104 32.32 15.43 -1.48
CA ASN A 104 31.84 14.07 -1.24
C ASN A 104 30.53 14.06 -0.43
N TYR A 105 30.44 14.90 0.60
CA TYR A 105 29.21 15.07 1.36
C TYR A 105 28.04 15.55 0.50
N LYS A 106 28.26 16.55 -0.34
CA LYS A 106 27.25 17.06 -1.31
C LYS A 106 26.83 15.97 -2.30
N GLN A 107 27.78 15.17 -2.81
CA GLN A 107 27.49 14.06 -3.74
C GLN A 107 26.57 13.04 -3.11
N ILE A 108 26.80 12.64 -1.84
CA ILE A 108 25.91 11.73 -1.12
C ILE A 108 24.49 12.28 -1.03
N TYR A 109 24.32 13.55 -0.64
CA TYR A 109 22.98 14.14 -0.55
C TYR A 109 22.32 14.35 -1.91
N ASN A 110 23.09 14.67 -2.95
CA ASN A 110 22.57 14.75 -4.31
C ASN A 110 22.08 13.37 -4.80
N ALA A 111 22.85 12.31 -4.57
CA ALA A 111 22.46 10.96 -4.89
C ALA A 111 21.18 10.55 -4.14
N LEU A 112 21.11 10.79 -2.83
CA LEU A 112 19.91 10.54 -2.03
C LEU A 112 18.70 11.33 -2.54
N SER A 113 18.88 12.60 -2.94
CA SER A 113 17.80 13.43 -3.48
C SER A 113 17.26 12.89 -4.80
N GLN A 114 18.13 12.45 -5.71
CA GLN A 114 17.73 11.80 -6.96
C GLN A 114 16.98 10.49 -6.70
N TYR A 115 17.47 9.71 -5.75
CA TYR A 115 16.86 8.46 -5.35
C TYR A 115 15.45 8.65 -4.78
N VAL A 116 15.28 9.68 -3.92
CA VAL A 116 13.97 10.06 -3.38
C VAL A 116 13.00 10.50 -4.48
N ALA A 117 13.49 11.18 -5.52
CA ALA A 117 12.64 11.57 -6.63
C ALA A 117 12.01 10.37 -7.35
N GLU A 118 12.75 9.26 -7.51
CA GLU A 118 12.22 8.03 -8.07
C GLU A 118 11.17 7.38 -7.15
N MET A 119 11.46 7.26 -5.85
CA MET A 119 10.51 6.72 -4.87
C MET A 119 9.22 7.55 -4.82
N ASN A 120 9.32 8.87 -4.89
CA ASN A 120 8.18 9.78 -4.88
C ASN A 120 7.19 9.52 -6.03
N ARG A 121 7.61 8.93 -7.14
CA ARG A 121 6.71 8.57 -8.26
C ARG A 121 5.69 7.50 -7.88
N SER A 122 5.94 6.76 -6.80
CA SER A 122 4.98 5.82 -6.22
C SER A 122 4.11 6.43 -5.10
N MET A 123 4.36 7.69 -4.74
CA MET A 123 3.65 8.37 -3.65
C MET A 123 2.62 9.36 -4.19
N VAL A 124 1.51 9.49 -3.47
CA VAL A 124 0.45 10.46 -3.75
C VAL A 124 -0.04 11.11 -2.45
N THR A 125 -0.73 12.23 -2.57
CA THR A 125 -1.49 12.81 -1.46
C THR A 125 -2.96 12.42 -1.61
N VAL A 126 -3.53 11.84 -0.56
CA VAL A 126 -4.95 11.47 -0.49
C VAL A 126 -5.66 12.49 0.39
N THR A 127 -6.74 13.07 -0.11
CA THR A 127 -7.59 14.03 0.60
C THR A 127 -9.00 13.49 0.69
N GLY A 128 -9.46 13.22 1.90
CA GLY A 128 -10.87 12.98 2.18
C GLY A 128 -11.59 14.30 2.43
N VAL A 129 -12.63 14.58 1.68
CA VAL A 129 -13.48 15.76 1.79
C VAL A 129 -14.79 15.35 2.44
N SER A 130 -15.15 15.96 3.55
CA SER A 130 -16.46 15.80 4.20
C SER A 130 -17.14 17.14 4.34
N SER A 131 -18.44 17.18 4.05
CA SER A 131 -19.25 18.39 4.14
C SER A 131 -20.12 18.33 5.40
N ASP A 132 -19.92 19.28 6.31
CA ASP A 132 -20.76 19.46 7.47
C ASP A 132 -21.66 20.70 7.26
N VAL A 133 -22.95 20.57 7.56
CA VAL A 133 -23.89 21.68 7.49
C VAL A 133 -24.12 22.19 8.92
N ASP A 134 -23.73 23.44 9.18
CA ASP A 134 -23.93 24.04 10.47
C ASP A 134 -25.42 24.35 10.76
N TRP A 135 -25.73 24.75 12.01
CA TRP A 135 -27.10 25.12 12.42
C TRP A 135 -27.70 26.24 11.56
N PHE A 136 -26.88 27.04 10.88
CA PHE A 136 -27.31 28.14 10.01
C PHE A 136 -27.39 27.76 8.54
N ASN A 137 -27.29 26.46 8.23
CA ASN A 137 -27.33 25.92 6.87
C ASN A 137 -26.12 26.34 5.99
N ASN A 138 -24.99 26.72 6.62
CA ASN A 138 -23.74 26.93 5.90
C ASN A 138 -23.02 25.60 5.72
N VAL A 139 -22.56 25.33 4.51
CA VAL A 139 -21.75 24.14 4.21
C VAL A 139 -20.30 24.45 4.57
N ASN A 140 -19.74 23.70 5.52
CA ASN A 140 -18.34 23.75 5.88
C ASN A 140 -17.66 22.49 5.33
N GLU A 141 -16.68 22.66 4.46
CA GLU A 141 -15.86 21.56 3.95
C GLU A 141 -14.69 21.32 4.92
N ASN A 142 -14.59 20.09 5.42
CA ASN A 142 -13.42 19.61 6.15
C ASN A 142 -12.57 18.75 5.23
N LYS A 143 -11.27 19.06 5.16
CA LYS A 143 -10.28 18.34 4.31
C LYS A 143 -9.25 17.67 5.20
N ASN A 144 -9.29 16.36 5.24
CA ASN A 144 -8.31 15.54 5.95
C ASN A 144 -7.38 14.91 4.93
N GLN A 145 -6.07 15.00 5.19
CA GLN A 145 -5.06 14.52 4.24
C GLN A 145 -4.20 13.43 4.84
N SER A 146 -3.83 12.48 4.00
CA SER A 146 -2.81 11.46 4.27
C SER A 146 -1.93 11.23 3.04
N SER A 147 -0.89 10.44 3.24
CA SER A 147 -0.08 9.93 2.14
C SER A 147 -0.70 8.67 1.58
N GLY A 148 -0.59 8.46 0.27
CA GLY A 148 -0.93 7.20 -0.39
C GLY A 148 0.28 6.61 -1.11
N LEU A 149 0.31 5.29 -1.19
CA LEU A 149 1.32 4.51 -1.90
C LEU A 149 0.63 3.77 -3.05
N ILE A 150 1.13 3.92 -4.27
CA ILE A 150 0.63 3.20 -5.44
C ILE A 150 1.14 1.77 -5.37
N ILE A 151 0.25 0.81 -5.11
CA ILE A 151 0.62 -0.58 -4.84
C ILE A 151 0.43 -1.51 -6.04
N ALA A 152 -0.53 -1.21 -6.91
CA ALA A 152 -0.83 -2.08 -8.04
C ALA A 152 -1.63 -1.34 -9.13
N GLN A 153 -1.66 -1.96 -10.31
CA GLN A 153 -2.52 -1.56 -11.42
C GLN A 153 -3.16 -2.81 -12.03
N ASN A 154 -4.46 -2.80 -12.17
CA ASN A 154 -5.21 -3.98 -12.65
C ASN A 154 -5.76 -3.84 -14.08
N GLY A 155 -5.20 -2.93 -14.87
CA GLY A 155 -5.63 -2.67 -16.26
C GLY A 155 -6.85 -1.75 -16.39
N LYS A 156 -7.64 -1.56 -15.33
CA LYS A 156 -8.76 -0.60 -15.25
C LYS A 156 -8.52 0.47 -14.19
N GLN A 157 -7.93 0.08 -13.08
CA GLN A 157 -7.78 0.91 -11.88
C GLN A 157 -6.34 0.92 -11.40
N LEU A 158 -5.95 2.03 -10.82
CA LEU A 158 -4.74 2.19 -10.03
C LEU A 158 -5.11 2.04 -8.55
N LEU A 159 -4.49 1.09 -7.86
CA LEU A 159 -4.75 0.81 -6.45
C LEU A 159 -3.74 1.55 -5.58
N ILE A 160 -4.24 2.22 -4.55
CA ILE A 160 -3.46 3.07 -3.67
C ILE A 160 -3.75 2.68 -2.23
N LEU A 161 -2.70 2.33 -1.48
CA LEU A 161 -2.75 2.09 -0.04
C LEU A 161 -2.60 3.42 0.71
N THR A 162 -3.47 3.69 1.67
CA THR A 162 -3.49 4.94 2.44
C THR A 162 -4.01 4.72 3.86
N ASP A 163 -3.92 5.73 4.72
CA ASP A 163 -4.57 5.71 6.03
C ASP A 163 -6.09 5.73 5.88
N TYR A 164 -6.78 4.90 6.66
CA TYR A 164 -8.25 4.84 6.64
C TYR A 164 -8.92 6.07 7.25
N SER A 165 -8.30 6.67 8.27
CA SER A 165 -8.90 7.78 9.03
C SER A 165 -9.38 8.96 8.17
N PRO A 166 -8.62 9.48 7.19
CA PRO A 166 -9.07 10.57 6.33
C PRO A 166 -10.21 10.22 5.38
N VAL A 167 -10.29 8.95 4.98
CA VAL A 167 -11.29 8.49 3.99
C VAL A 167 -12.53 7.85 4.61
N LYS A 168 -12.51 7.60 5.92
CA LYS A 168 -13.57 6.88 6.65
C LYS A 168 -14.96 7.49 6.53
N GLN A 169 -15.06 8.80 6.55
CA GLN A 169 -16.32 9.57 6.52
C GLN A 169 -16.27 10.64 5.42
N ALA A 170 -15.45 10.43 4.41
CA ALA A 170 -15.35 11.34 3.29
C ALA A 170 -16.54 11.15 2.33
N ASP A 171 -17.16 12.25 1.95
CA ASP A 171 -18.17 12.30 0.88
C ASP A 171 -17.49 12.16 -0.48
N ASP A 172 -16.23 12.62 -0.57
CA ASP A 172 -15.41 12.54 -1.76
C ASP A 172 -13.95 12.27 -1.40
N ILE A 173 -13.25 11.50 -2.21
CA ILE A 173 -11.83 11.17 -2.04
C ILE A 173 -11.08 11.69 -3.25
N ILE A 174 -10.13 12.59 -3.02
CA ILE A 174 -9.30 13.19 -4.05
C ILE A 174 -7.87 12.69 -3.90
N VAL A 175 -7.31 12.17 -4.98
CA VAL A 175 -5.90 11.81 -5.09
C VAL A 175 -5.16 12.88 -5.88
N MET A 176 -4.09 13.41 -5.31
CA MET A 176 -3.20 14.35 -5.96
C MET A 176 -1.83 13.70 -6.16
N PHE A 177 -1.40 13.60 -7.40
CA PHE A 177 -0.08 13.13 -7.80
C PHE A 177 0.98 14.23 -7.64
N ASN A 178 2.24 13.85 -7.68
CA ASN A 178 3.34 14.78 -7.37
C ASN A 178 3.45 15.99 -8.32
N GLU A 179 3.06 15.83 -9.59
CA GLU A 179 3.04 16.93 -10.56
C GLU A 179 1.77 17.80 -10.45
N GLY A 180 0.86 17.50 -9.53
CA GLY A 180 -0.33 18.28 -9.22
C GLY A 180 -1.62 17.82 -9.89
N THR A 181 -1.61 16.78 -10.72
CA THR A 181 -2.84 16.17 -11.26
C THR A 181 -3.72 15.67 -10.12
N GLN A 182 -5.00 16.04 -10.13
CA GLN A 182 -5.99 15.64 -9.15
C GLN A 182 -7.10 14.83 -9.82
N VAL A 183 -7.46 13.70 -9.18
CA VAL A 183 -8.53 12.80 -9.64
C VAL A 183 -9.34 12.28 -8.48
N HIS A 184 -10.57 11.88 -8.75
CA HIS A 184 -11.42 11.23 -7.77
C HIS A 184 -11.04 9.77 -7.62
N ALA A 185 -11.21 9.26 -6.40
CA ALA A 185 -10.97 7.87 -6.06
C ALA A 185 -12.15 7.28 -5.31
N ALA A 186 -12.28 5.96 -5.34
CA ALA A 186 -13.29 5.22 -4.58
C ALA A 186 -12.62 4.34 -3.53
N LEU A 187 -13.22 4.24 -2.34
CA LEU A 187 -12.80 3.29 -1.31
C LEU A 187 -13.12 1.87 -1.78
N LYS A 188 -12.13 1.00 -1.84
CA LYS A 188 -12.27 -0.41 -2.22
C LYS A 188 -12.30 -1.33 -1.01
N GLU A 189 -11.29 -1.21 -0.14
CA GLU A 189 -11.10 -2.09 1.01
C GLU A 189 -10.62 -1.27 2.20
N LYS A 190 -10.90 -1.74 3.40
CA LYS A 190 -10.44 -1.14 4.64
C LYS A 190 -10.10 -2.19 5.68
N ASP A 191 -9.06 -1.93 6.44
CA ASP A 191 -8.73 -2.68 7.63
C ASP A 191 -8.73 -1.77 8.86
N GLU A 192 -9.74 -1.91 9.69
CA GLU A 192 -9.89 -1.10 10.92
C GLU A 192 -8.85 -1.49 11.98
N THR A 193 -8.22 -2.64 11.85
CA THR A 193 -7.22 -3.16 12.80
C THR A 193 -5.88 -2.45 12.63
N THR A 194 -5.42 -2.33 11.39
CA THR A 194 -4.20 -1.60 11.03
C THR A 194 -4.47 -0.11 10.85
N GLY A 195 -5.72 0.27 10.58
CA GLY A 195 -6.09 1.63 10.22
C GLY A 195 -5.72 2.00 8.79
N LEU A 196 -5.54 1.01 7.91
CA LEU A 196 -5.21 1.19 6.50
C LEU A 196 -6.45 1.00 5.61
N ALA A 197 -6.40 1.56 4.41
CA ALA A 197 -7.41 1.42 3.39
C ALA A 197 -6.78 1.35 2.00
N VAL A 198 -7.47 0.66 1.09
CA VAL A 198 -7.15 0.66 -0.34
C VAL A 198 -8.21 1.49 -1.06
N ILE A 199 -7.78 2.47 -1.81
CA ILE A 199 -8.60 3.27 -2.70
C ILE A 199 -8.22 3.01 -4.15
N ALA A 200 -9.16 3.22 -5.07
CA ALA A 200 -8.92 3.02 -6.49
C ALA A 200 -9.21 4.29 -7.28
N VAL A 201 -8.34 4.57 -8.24
CA VAL A 201 -8.48 5.61 -9.26
C VAL A 201 -8.70 4.92 -10.60
N GLU A 202 -9.71 5.36 -11.36
CA GLU A 202 -9.97 4.83 -12.70
C GLU A 202 -8.90 5.32 -13.68
N LEU A 203 -8.28 4.38 -14.42
CA LEU A 203 -7.19 4.69 -15.35
C LEU A 203 -7.61 5.54 -16.55
N ASP A 204 -8.87 5.50 -16.94
CA ASP A 204 -9.42 6.31 -18.03
C ASP A 204 -9.49 7.80 -17.69
N THR A 205 -9.43 8.16 -16.40
CA THR A 205 -9.35 9.54 -15.93
C THR A 205 -7.95 10.13 -16.04
N LEU A 206 -6.93 9.28 -16.30
CA LEU A 206 -5.51 9.64 -16.35
C LEU A 206 -4.98 9.61 -17.78
N ASN A 207 -4.08 10.53 -18.09
CA ASN A 207 -3.39 10.54 -19.38
C ASN A 207 -2.42 9.35 -19.46
N LYS A 208 -2.38 8.66 -20.62
CA LYS A 208 -1.50 7.50 -20.84
C LYS A 208 -0.01 7.84 -20.76
N ASP A 209 0.39 9.01 -21.23
CA ASP A 209 1.78 9.46 -21.16
C ASP A 209 2.17 9.71 -19.70
N PHE A 210 1.29 10.30 -18.91
CA PHE A 210 1.45 10.49 -17.48
C PHE A 210 1.59 9.14 -16.74
N LEU A 211 0.70 8.19 -17.00
CA LEU A 211 0.77 6.84 -16.42
C LEU A 211 2.11 6.14 -16.69
N LYS A 212 2.69 6.37 -17.86
CA LYS A 212 3.95 5.73 -18.26
C LYS A 212 5.19 6.42 -17.71
N ASN A 213 5.19 7.75 -17.65
CA ASN A 213 6.39 8.52 -17.38
C ASN A 213 6.49 9.00 -15.93
N ASP A 214 5.36 9.29 -15.29
CA ASP A 214 5.31 9.99 -14.01
C ASP A 214 4.84 9.13 -12.84
N ILE A 215 4.26 7.95 -13.11
CA ILE A 215 3.80 7.00 -12.11
C ILE A 215 4.71 5.78 -12.07
N THR A 216 4.98 5.31 -10.88
CA THR A 216 5.67 4.03 -10.63
C THR A 216 4.88 3.24 -9.59
N ILE A 217 4.67 1.95 -9.84
CA ILE A 217 4.12 1.03 -8.84
C ILE A 217 5.22 0.71 -7.85
N ALA A 218 4.92 0.82 -6.57
CA ALA A 218 5.88 0.54 -5.52
C ALA A 218 6.38 -0.89 -5.56
N THR A 219 7.68 -1.07 -5.39
CA THR A 219 8.28 -2.38 -5.16
C THR A 219 8.38 -2.64 -3.67
N PHE A 220 8.10 -3.89 -3.26
CA PHE A 220 8.13 -4.27 -1.87
C PHE A 220 9.39 -5.05 -1.55
N GLY A 221 10.04 -4.69 -0.45
CA GLY A 221 11.14 -5.45 0.14
C GLY A 221 10.64 -6.39 1.23
N SER A 222 11.55 -6.82 2.10
CA SER A 222 11.25 -7.59 3.31
C SER A 222 11.51 -6.76 4.56
N SER A 223 10.64 -6.89 5.55
CA SER A 223 10.89 -6.40 6.92
C SER A 223 11.37 -7.51 7.86
N ASN A 224 11.41 -8.75 7.37
CA ASN A 224 11.84 -9.93 8.13
C ASN A 224 13.33 -10.28 7.88
N ILE A 225 14.17 -9.26 7.88
CA ILE A 225 15.62 -9.41 7.67
C ILE A 225 16.28 -9.65 9.03
N LYS A 226 17.18 -10.61 9.09
CA LYS A 226 18.02 -10.82 10.27
C LYS A 226 18.90 -9.59 10.48
N ASP A 227 18.97 -9.11 11.72
CA ASP A 227 19.79 -7.95 12.10
C ASP A 227 19.45 -6.65 11.32
N ILE A 228 18.15 -6.43 11.07
CA ILE A 228 17.63 -5.24 10.37
C ILE A 228 17.98 -3.90 11.07
N ALA A 229 18.32 -3.94 12.36
CA ALA A 229 18.75 -2.75 13.10
C ALA A 229 20.10 -2.23 12.55
N GLY A 230 20.16 -0.91 12.31
CA GLY A 230 21.31 -0.26 11.69
C GLY A 230 21.13 -0.01 10.19
N LEU A 231 20.18 -0.67 9.52
CA LEU A 231 19.93 -0.43 8.09
C LEU A 231 19.45 1.01 7.84
N PRO A 232 20.02 1.70 6.84
CA PRO A 232 19.57 3.02 6.44
C PRO A 232 18.22 2.96 5.77
N VAL A 233 17.36 3.94 6.08
CA VAL A 233 16.00 4.05 5.57
C VAL A 233 15.63 5.47 5.22
N VAL A 234 14.69 5.60 4.29
CA VAL A 234 14.09 6.86 3.86
C VAL A 234 12.61 6.84 4.20
N ALA A 235 12.15 7.80 4.98
CA ALA A 235 10.74 8.00 5.28
C ALA A 235 10.16 9.05 4.32
N LEU A 236 9.14 8.68 3.54
CA LEU A 236 8.48 9.54 2.56
C LEU A 236 6.99 9.66 2.82
N GLY A 237 6.43 10.75 2.35
CA GLY A 237 5.02 11.06 2.41
C GLY A 237 4.72 12.11 3.46
N ARG A 238 4.48 11.72 4.70
CA ARG A 238 4.11 12.61 5.80
C ARG A 238 4.80 12.26 7.14
N PRO A 239 6.08 11.88 7.16
CA PRO A 239 6.73 11.47 8.40
C PRO A 239 6.75 12.57 9.47
N MET A 240 6.82 13.83 9.08
CA MET A 240 6.80 14.98 9.98
C MET A 240 5.41 15.63 10.13
N GLY A 241 4.33 14.96 9.67
CA GLY A 241 2.96 15.47 9.72
C GLY A 241 2.59 16.44 8.61
N THR A 242 3.54 16.81 7.75
CA THR A 242 3.35 17.67 6.58
C THR A 242 3.52 16.85 5.31
N ASN A 243 2.60 16.98 4.34
CA ASN A 243 2.66 16.27 3.06
C ASN A 243 3.95 16.60 2.32
N GLY A 244 4.52 15.59 1.66
CA GLY A 244 5.78 15.71 0.94
C GLY A 244 7.01 15.86 1.85
N SER A 245 6.86 15.67 3.16
CA SER A 245 8.02 15.65 4.05
C SER A 245 8.84 14.37 3.87
N LEU A 246 10.11 14.48 4.19
CA LEU A 246 11.14 13.49 3.96
C LEU A 246 12.01 13.37 5.21
N GLY A 247 12.38 12.14 5.58
CA GLY A 247 13.34 11.88 6.67
C GLY A 247 14.34 10.81 6.26
N TYR A 248 15.60 11.01 6.60
CA TYR A 248 16.66 10.02 6.49
C TYR A 248 17.04 9.51 7.87
N GLY A 249 17.27 8.23 8.00
CA GLY A 249 17.71 7.64 9.26
C GLY A 249 18.07 6.17 9.12
N ILE A 250 18.05 5.49 10.25
CA ILE A 250 18.30 4.05 10.34
C ILE A 250 17.17 3.38 11.13
N ILE A 251 16.97 2.10 10.92
CA ILE A 251 16.19 1.26 11.83
C ILE A 251 16.97 1.09 13.12
N THR A 252 16.35 1.44 14.24
CA THR A 252 16.97 1.30 15.56
C THR A 252 16.56 0.01 16.25
N SER A 253 15.36 -0.50 15.96
CA SER A 253 14.82 -1.73 16.53
C SER A 253 13.68 -2.28 15.68
N SER A 254 13.54 -3.60 15.68
CA SER A 254 12.40 -4.35 15.17
C SER A 254 11.82 -5.31 16.20
N ALA A 255 12.21 -5.15 17.47
CA ALA A 255 11.82 -6.05 18.56
C ALA A 255 10.42 -5.81 19.11
N SER A 256 9.79 -4.67 18.77
CA SER A 256 8.44 -4.36 19.21
C SER A 256 7.41 -5.01 18.30
N GLU A 257 6.36 -5.55 18.93
CA GLU A 257 5.24 -6.18 18.23
C GLU A 257 3.93 -5.50 18.61
N SER A 258 3.04 -5.35 17.66
CA SER A 258 1.66 -4.91 17.88
C SER A 258 0.72 -6.06 17.62
N ALA A 259 0.13 -6.60 18.67
CA ALA A 259 -0.90 -7.61 18.53
C ALA A 259 -2.22 -6.97 18.06
N ALA A 260 -2.83 -7.55 17.06
CA ALA A 260 -4.14 -7.17 16.56
C ALA A 260 -4.95 -8.45 16.30
N SER A 261 -6.11 -8.59 16.91
CA SER A 261 -7.05 -9.73 16.88
C SER A 261 -6.42 -11.12 16.61
N ASP A 262 -6.00 -11.38 15.38
CA ASP A 262 -5.47 -12.68 14.94
C ASP A 262 -4.06 -12.62 14.34
N THR A 263 -3.44 -11.44 14.30
CA THR A 263 -2.12 -11.26 13.68
C THR A 263 -1.24 -10.36 14.54
N THR A 264 0.03 -10.72 14.61
CA THR A 264 1.06 -9.89 15.25
C THR A 264 1.84 -9.17 14.17
N TYR A 265 1.87 -7.84 14.24
CA TYR A 265 2.62 -7.00 13.32
C TYR A 265 3.92 -6.56 13.98
N ARG A 266 5.02 -6.74 13.27
CA ARG A 266 6.33 -6.21 13.68
C ARG A 266 6.33 -4.69 13.51
N ILE A 267 6.85 -3.99 14.52
CA ILE A 267 7.02 -2.55 14.48
C ILE A 267 8.49 -2.22 14.26
N LEU A 268 8.77 -1.59 13.14
CA LEU A 268 10.08 -1.02 12.85
C LEU A 268 10.18 0.35 13.54
N GLN A 269 11.19 0.53 14.38
CA GLN A 269 11.49 1.80 15.04
C GLN A 269 12.68 2.45 14.36
N THR A 270 12.62 3.76 14.16
CA THR A 270 13.71 4.52 13.51
C THR A 270 14.22 5.66 14.41
N ASN A 271 15.35 6.26 14.04
CA ASN A 271 15.85 7.49 14.62
C ASN A 271 15.37 8.75 13.89
N ILE A 272 14.43 8.60 12.96
CA ILE A 272 13.84 9.73 12.23
C ILE A 272 12.85 10.44 13.15
N VAL A 273 13.00 11.74 13.29
CA VAL A 273 12.03 12.57 14.05
C VAL A 273 10.71 12.60 13.27
N GLY A 274 9.61 12.30 13.96
CA GLY A 274 8.27 12.26 13.41
C GLY A 274 7.29 13.15 14.17
N SER A 275 6.06 13.21 13.69
CA SER A 275 4.96 13.87 14.37
C SER A 275 3.91 12.84 14.84
N GLN A 276 2.99 13.28 15.71
CA GLN A 276 1.87 12.44 16.13
C GLN A 276 0.93 12.07 14.94
N ASN A 277 0.95 12.89 13.90
CA ASN A 277 0.18 12.70 12.68
C ASN A 277 1.08 12.19 11.54
N ALA A 278 2.19 11.52 11.85
CA ALA A 278 3.03 10.94 10.84
C ALA A 278 2.31 9.83 10.11
N GLY A 279 2.54 9.77 8.81
CA GLY A 279 2.07 8.74 7.90
C GLY A 279 3.01 8.66 6.70
N GLY A 280 2.78 7.69 5.82
CA GLY A 280 3.60 7.46 4.65
C GLY A 280 4.35 6.14 4.72
N VAL A 281 5.54 6.08 4.15
CA VAL A 281 6.21 4.82 3.84
C VAL A 281 7.68 4.89 4.22
N LEU A 282 8.22 3.77 4.71
CA LEU A 282 9.66 3.55 4.86
C LEU A 282 10.18 2.78 3.65
N PHE A 283 11.19 3.34 2.99
CA PHE A 283 11.94 2.70 1.92
C PHE A 283 13.35 2.33 2.40
N ASN A 284 13.88 1.22 1.88
CA ASN A 284 15.30 0.92 1.97
C ASN A 284 16.08 1.70 0.89
N LEU A 285 17.40 1.58 0.86
CA LEU A 285 18.22 2.24 -0.17
C LEU A 285 18.11 1.59 -1.56
N GLN A 286 17.44 0.46 -1.70
CA GLN A 286 17.10 -0.16 -2.98
C GLN A 286 15.77 0.38 -3.57
N GLY A 287 15.11 1.34 -2.91
CA GLY A 287 13.80 1.88 -3.33
C GLY A 287 12.64 0.95 -3.05
N GLN A 288 12.83 -0.07 -2.22
CA GLN A 288 11.79 -1.01 -1.86
C GLN A 288 11.09 -0.58 -0.57
N VAL A 289 9.79 -0.76 -0.53
CA VAL A 289 8.97 -0.52 0.67
C VAL A 289 9.25 -1.60 1.70
N ILE A 290 9.68 -1.20 2.89
CA ILE A 290 9.93 -2.11 4.03
C ILE A 290 8.95 -1.88 5.18
N GLY A 291 8.20 -0.79 5.18
CA GLY A 291 7.20 -0.54 6.21
C GLY A 291 6.25 0.60 5.86
N ILE A 292 5.07 0.56 6.48
CA ILE A 292 4.06 1.63 6.41
C ILE A 292 4.09 2.39 7.72
N ILE A 293 4.31 3.70 7.66
CA ILE A 293 4.48 4.56 8.84
C ILE A 293 3.16 4.62 9.62
N THR A 294 3.26 4.37 10.91
CA THR A 294 2.15 4.50 11.86
C THR A 294 2.66 5.05 13.18
N ASN A 295 2.02 6.08 13.70
CA ASN A 295 2.38 6.60 15.03
C ASN A 295 1.44 6.13 16.14
N SER A 296 0.33 5.47 15.78
CA SER A 296 -0.65 4.97 16.76
C SER A 296 -0.08 3.89 17.69
N LYS A 297 1.03 3.27 17.32
CA LYS A 297 1.69 2.15 18.03
C LYS A 297 3.07 2.50 18.59
N SER A 298 3.46 3.76 18.53
CA SER A 298 4.70 4.22 19.13
C SER A 298 4.68 4.00 20.65
N ALA A 299 5.76 3.44 21.20
CA ALA A 299 5.95 3.35 22.64
C ALA A 299 5.91 4.75 23.27
N THR A 300 5.46 4.85 24.53
CA THR A 300 5.21 6.12 25.22
C THR A 300 6.41 7.08 25.20
N ASP A 301 7.62 6.52 25.19
CA ASP A 301 8.88 7.27 25.20
C ASP A 301 9.39 7.64 23.81
N MET A 302 8.78 7.09 22.75
CA MET A 302 9.19 7.27 21.35
C MET A 302 8.15 8.03 20.51
N LYS A 303 7.28 8.79 21.14
CA LYS A 303 6.17 9.50 20.46
C LYS A 303 6.59 10.45 19.34
N ASN A 304 7.85 10.88 19.34
CA ASN A 304 8.41 11.80 18.36
C ASN A 304 9.34 11.10 17.34
N MET A 305 9.35 9.78 17.31
CA MET A 305 10.12 9.01 16.34
C MET A 305 9.18 8.32 15.37
N VAL A 306 9.61 8.20 14.10
CA VAL A 306 8.88 7.46 13.09
C VAL A 306 8.93 5.99 13.41
N CYS A 307 7.74 5.39 13.51
CA CYS A 307 7.55 3.95 13.63
C CYS A 307 6.73 3.45 12.44
N ALA A 308 6.91 2.20 12.03
CA ALA A 308 6.20 1.63 10.90
C ALA A 308 5.81 0.18 11.16
N TYR A 309 4.66 -0.25 10.61
CA TYR A 309 4.36 -1.67 10.45
C TYR A 309 5.32 -2.28 9.44
N GLY A 310 5.93 -3.42 9.77
CA GLY A 310 6.73 -4.18 8.82
C GLY A 310 5.90 -4.64 7.63
N ILE A 311 6.46 -4.51 6.43
CA ILE A 311 5.72 -4.79 5.19
C ILE A 311 5.42 -6.28 5.01
N THR A 312 6.28 -7.18 5.50
CA THR A 312 6.15 -8.64 5.34
C THR A 312 4.84 -9.15 5.94
N GLU A 313 4.47 -8.68 7.12
CA GLU A 313 3.23 -9.04 7.79
C GLU A 313 2.00 -8.42 7.09
N LEU A 314 2.12 -7.18 6.62
CA LEU A 314 1.05 -6.48 5.90
C LEU A 314 0.72 -7.14 4.56
N LYS A 315 1.73 -7.58 3.79
CA LYS A 315 1.50 -8.30 2.52
C LYS A 315 0.54 -9.47 2.67
N ARG A 316 0.75 -10.31 3.67
CA ARG A 316 -0.11 -11.48 3.94
C ARG A 316 -1.58 -11.12 4.21
N HIS A 317 -1.83 -9.88 4.60
CA HIS A 317 -3.19 -9.37 4.86
C HIS A 317 -3.83 -8.77 3.62
N ILE A 318 -3.04 -8.13 2.76
CA ILE A 318 -3.51 -7.51 1.51
C ILE A 318 -3.76 -8.56 0.42
N GLU A 319 -3.05 -9.71 0.45
CA GLU A 319 -3.18 -10.82 -0.49
C GLU A 319 -4.40 -11.75 -0.24
N LYS A 320 -5.12 -11.58 0.86
CA LYS A 320 -6.34 -12.33 1.20
C LYS A 320 -7.59 -11.62 0.70
#